data_389aa5919cdc2c52d2ae4e3bdd6534b7
#
_entry.id   389aa5919cdc2c52d2ae4e3bdd6534b7
#
_cell.length_a   1.000
_cell.length_b   1.000
_cell.length_c   1.000
_cell.angle_alpha   90.00
_cell.angle_beta   90.00
_cell.angle_gamma   90.00
#
_symmetry.space_group_name_H-M   'P 1'
#
loop_
_entity.id
_entity.type
_entity.pdbx_description
1 polymer ?
#
loop_
_entity_poly.entity_id
_entity_poly.type
_entity_poly.pdbx_seq_one_letter_code
_entity_poly.pdbx_strand_id
1 'polypeptide(L)'
;MQRPIHDVDIASSSYPEETKRIFDRTVDVGIEHGTVLVLEKNHEYEVTTFRTEDVYVDYRRPSKVSFVRSLEEDLKRRDFTINALALDENGQVIDLFQGLDDLDNRLLRAVGTATERFNEDALRIMRGFRFQAALDFELEQDTFAAMSGCASLLEKISVERIFIEFDKLLLAPFWRKGLEALLKSHAIEFLPDLKGSSTKLERLFELDSDFCFSASEQAWAALLLALKIQDVQRFLRIWKTSREFAKRVAYIVEIVTIRLERDLTKRDCYDYDIDLLLQAEELRQAQGLTVDFSAIQNLDASLTIHDKQEMVVNGGMLMREFGFEPGPKLGQILKELEYAIVDGHLPNNLEAIYTYIKEKK
;
A
#
# COMPACT_ATOMS: atom_id res chain seq x y z
N MET A 1 -2.66 3.88 24.83
CA MET A 1 -3.10 4.35 23.49
C MET A 1 -4.52 3.91 23.12
N GLN A 2 -5.17 3.01 23.86
CA GLN A 2 -6.54 2.49 23.63
C GLN A 2 -6.85 2.08 22.17
N ARG A 3 -5.86 1.54 21.48
CA ARG A 3 -6.04 0.97 20.13
C ARG A 3 -6.47 -0.49 20.24
N PRO A 4 -7.27 -1.02 19.32
CA PRO A 4 -7.60 -2.45 19.32
C PRO A 4 -6.33 -3.28 19.14
N ILE A 5 -6.27 -4.40 19.89
CA ILE A 5 -5.20 -5.39 19.74
C ILE A 5 -5.64 -6.31 18.59
N HIS A 6 -4.80 -6.45 17.59
CA HIS A 6 -5.06 -7.31 16.43
C HIS A 6 -4.33 -8.65 16.55
N ASP A 7 -3.08 -8.63 17.02
CA ASP A 7 -2.22 -9.81 17.12
C ASP A 7 -1.51 -9.89 18.47
N VAL A 8 -1.17 -11.09 18.88
CA VAL A 8 -0.36 -11.36 20.07
C VAL A 8 0.88 -12.14 19.62
N ASP A 9 2.02 -11.46 19.58
CA ASP A 9 3.31 -12.08 19.30
C ASP A 9 3.93 -12.58 20.61
N ILE A 10 4.34 -13.84 20.64
CA ILE A 10 4.99 -14.43 21.81
C ILE A 10 6.48 -14.54 21.52
N ALA A 11 7.30 -13.87 22.34
CA ALA A 11 8.75 -14.05 22.32
C ALA A 11 9.15 -15.02 23.45
N SER A 12 9.98 -16.01 23.14
CA SER A 12 10.31 -17.11 24.08
C SER A 12 11.81 -17.41 24.11
N SER A 13 12.28 -17.88 25.28
CA SER A 13 13.61 -18.48 25.41
C SER A 13 13.70 -19.89 24.81
N SER A 14 12.56 -20.52 24.46
CA SER A 14 12.51 -21.84 23.82
C SER A 14 13.03 -21.77 22.40
N TYR A 15 13.90 -22.69 22.03
CA TYR A 15 14.28 -22.88 20.63
C TYR A 15 13.10 -23.45 19.82
N PRO A 16 13.07 -23.27 18.49
CA PRO A 16 11.96 -23.74 17.66
C PRO A 16 11.60 -25.22 17.91
N GLU A 17 12.63 -26.09 18.02
CA GLU A 17 12.43 -27.51 18.28
C GLU A 17 11.89 -27.79 19.69
N GLU A 18 12.18 -26.95 20.68
CA GLU A 18 11.61 -27.06 22.02
C GLU A 18 10.13 -26.66 22.01
N THR A 19 9.78 -25.56 21.33
CA THR A 19 8.39 -25.12 21.13
C THR A 19 7.56 -26.21 20.43
N LYS A 20 8.09 -26.83 19.38
CA LYS A 20 7.44 -27.94 18.65
C LYS A 20 7.24 -29.21 19.51
N ARG A 21 8.02 -29.41 20.55
CA ARG A 21 7.83 -30.53 21.50
C ARG A 21 6.77 -30.25 22.58
N ILE A 22 6.54 -28.96 22.90
CA ILE A 22 5.58 -28.53 23.90
C ILE A 22 4.16 -28.58 23.37
N PHE A 23 3.96 -28.19 22.11
CA PHE A 23 2.65 -28.07 21.50
C PHE A 23 2.40 -29.14 20.43
N ASP A 24 1.22 -29.78 20.49
CA ASP A 24 0.86 -30.89 19.61
C ASP A 24 0.67 -30.46 18.15
N ARG A 25 0.28 -29.21 17.91
CA ARG A 25 -0.02 -28.69 16.56
C ARG A 25 0.77 -27.42 16.29
N THR A 26 1.76 -27.54 15.42
CA THR A 26 2.64 -26.42 15.02
C THR A 26 2.84 -26.40 13.51
N VAL A 27 3.09 -25.20 12.96
CA VAL A 27 3.43 -25.00 11.55
C VAL A 27 4.70 -24.15 11.46
N ASP A 28 5.63 -24.55 10.58
CA ASP A 28 6.87 -23.79 10.35
C ASP A 28 6.57 -22.61 9.41
N VAL A 29 6.47 -21.39 9.94
CA VAL A 29 6.17 -20.17 9.16
C VAL A 29 7.38 -19.26 8.96
N GLY A 30 8.48 -19.52 9.63
CA GLY A 30 9.72 -18.74 9.58
C GLY A 30 10.79 -19.34 10.48
N ILE A 31 10.96 -20.65 10.41
CA ILE A 31 11.85 -21.40 11.32
C ILE A 31 13.30 -20.93 11.25
N GLU A 32 13.76 -20.48 10.08
CA GLU A 32 15.09 -19.87 9.91
C GLU A 32 15.25 -18.57 10.70
N HIS A 33 14.15 -17.92 11.06
CA HIS A 33 14.11 -16.71 11.88
C HIS A 33 13.65 -16.99 13.31
N GLY A 34 13.40 -18.27 13.64
CA GLY A 34 13.00 -18.70 14.99
C GLY A 34 11.50 -18.67 15.25
N THR A 35 10.65 -18.44 14.24
CA THR A 35 9.20 -18.36 14.41
C THR A 35 8.52 -19.68 14.10
N VAL A 36 7.69 -20.14 15.04
CA VAL A 36 6.82 -21.30 14.92
C VAL A 36 5.39 -20.84 15.18
N LEU A 37 4.46 -21.15 14.27
CA LEU A 37 3.03 -20.94 14.50
C LEU A 37 2.49 -22.08 15.35
N VAL A 38 1.91 -21.75 16.47
CA VAL A 38 1.25 -22.69 17.40
C VAL A 38 -0.25 -22.57 17.20
N LEU A 39 -0.90 -23.72 16.98
CA LEU A 39 -2.35 -23.82 16.83
C LEU A 39 -2.96 -24.39 18.11
N GLU A 40 -3.58 -23.55 18.93
CA GLU A 40 -4.16 -23.94 20.21
C GLU A 40 -5.62 -23.45 20.32
N LYS A 41 -6.56 -24.38 20.56
CA LYS A 41 -8.00 -24.11 20.78
C LYS A 41 -8.64 -23.13 19.78
N ASN A 42 -8.40 -23.30 18.49
CA ASN A 42 -8.87 -22.45 17.41
C ASN A 42 -8.24 -21.03 17.35
N HIS A 43 -7.15 -20.81 18.05
CA HIS A 43 -6.31 -19.62 17.96
C HIS A 43 -4.94 -19.96 17.37
N GLU A 44 -4.37 -18.98 16.70
CA GLU A 44 -3.04 -19.04 16.11
C GLU A 44 -2.13 -18.08 16.86
N TYR A 45 -0.98 -18.57 17.30
CA TYR A 45 0.01 -17.77 18.01
C TYR A 45 1.38 -17.89 17.36
N GLU A 46 1.97 -16.78 16.97
CA GLU A 46 3.36 -16.76 16.51
C GLU A 46 4.29 -16.79 17.74
N VAL A 47 5.04 -17.87 17.89
CA VAL A 47 6.05 -18.02 18.95
C VAL A 47 7.42 -17.89 18.33
N THR A 48 8.12 -16.80 18.66
CA THR A 48 9.45 -16.49 18.13
C THR A 48 10.50 -16.68 19.23
N THR A 49 11.52 -17.47 18.94
CA THR A 49 12.68 -17.62 19.81
C THR A 49 13.45 -16.31 19.94
N PHE A 50 13.90 -15.95 21.15
CA PHE A 50 14.82 -14.82 21.34
C PHE A 50 16.05 -15.00 20.45
N ARG A 51 16.46 -13.93 19.80
CA ARG A 51 17.55 -13.99 18.85
C ARG A 51 18.43 -12.74 18.89
N THR A 52 19.67 -12.94 18.53
CA THR A 52 20.58 -11.88 18.13
C THR A 52 20.82 -11.98 16.62
N GLU A 53 21.18 -10.90 16.06
CA GLU A 53 21.49 -10.81 14.65
C GLU A 53 22.96 -10.40 14.52
N ASP A 54 23.80 -11.31 13.99
CA ASP A 54 25.22 -11.04 13.71
C ASP A 54 25.36 -10.02 12.57
N VAL A 55 26.59 -9.62 12.28
CA VAL A 55 26.90 -8.63 11.24
C VAL A 55 26.03 -8.79 10.02
N TYR A 56 25.27 -7.74 9.70
CA TYR A 56 24.39 -7.74 8.52
C TYR A 56 25.23 -7.70 7.24
N VAL A 57 24.97 -8.66 6.36
CA VAL A 57 25.50 -8.64 5.00
C VAL A 57 24.56 -7.80 4.14
N ASP A 58 25.11 -6.80 3.48
CA ASP A 58 24.38 -5.89 2.58
C ASP A 58 23.20 -5.14 3.23
N TYR A 59 23.28 -4.79 4.53
CA TYR A 59 22.28 -3.98 5.26
C TYR A 59 20.84 -4.57 5.21
N ARG A 60 20.72 -5.88 4.93
CA ARG A 60 19.42 -6.52 4.72
C ARG A 60 19.22 -7.80 5.53
N ARG A 61 20.23 -8.67 5.56
CA ARG A 61 20.13 -9.95 6.23
C ARG A 61 21.26 -10.11 7.20
N PRO A 62 20.98 -10.50 8.45
CA PRO A 62 22.05 -10.94 9.32
C PRO A 62 22.77 -12.10 8.64
N SER A 63 24.08 -12.11 8.66
CA SER A 63 24.91 -13.21 8.12
C SER A 63 24.54 -14.52 8.79
N LYS A 64 24.07 -14.43 10.03
CA LYS A 64 23.59 -15.54 10.85
C LYS A 64 22.61 -15.01 11.88
N VAL A 65 21.47 -15.68 12.01
CA VAL A 65 20.57 -15.53 13.16
C VAL A 65 21.05 -16.48 14.23
N SER A 66 21.39 -15.97 15.40
CA SER A 66 21.79 -16.77 16.54
C SER A 66 20.68 -16.74 17.58
N PHE A 67 20.09 -17.89 17.86
CA PHE A 67 19.08 -18.00 18.91
C PHE A 67 19.73 -17.87 20.27
N VAL A 68 19.12 -17.07 21.13
CA VAL A 68 19.60 -16.78 22.49
C VAL A 68 18.48 -17.07 23.51
N ARG A 69 18.83 -17.06 24.78
CA ARG A 69 17.87 -17.25 25.86
C ARG A 69 17.64 -15.96 26.66
N SER A 70 18.29 -14.88 26.26
CA SER A 70 18.19 -13.59 26.94
C SER A 70 17.16 -12.71 26.22
N LEU A 71 16.10 -12.32 26.95
CA LEU A 71 15.13 -11.33 26.48
C LEU A 71 15.80 -9.97 26.23
N GLU A 72 16.78 -9.58 27.06
CA GLU A 72 17.51 -8.32 26.91
C GLU A 72 18.19 -8.23 25.55
N GLU A 73 18.87 -9.32 25.13
CA GLU A 73 19.52 -9.36 23.82
C GLU A 73 18.51 -9.25 22.67
N ASP A 74 17.33 -9.89 22.78
CA ASP A 74 16.27 -9.78 21.78
C ASP A 74 15.68 -8.36 21.71
N LEU A 75 15.42 -7.75 22.88
CA LEU A 75 14.90 -6.37 22.90
C LEU A 75 15.92 -5.34 22.40
N LYS A 76 17.22 -5.55 22.67
CA LYS A 76 18.29 -4.66 22.27
C LYS A 76 18.45 -4.54 20.75
N ARG A 77 18.12 -5.58 19.97
CA ARG A 77 18.19 -5.54 18.48
C ARG A 77 17.00 -4.85 17.82
N ARG A 78 15.94 -4.51 18.57
CA ARG A 78 14.73 -3.90 18.02
C ARG A 78 15.00 -2.48 17.51
N ASP A 79 14.07 -1.95 16.70
CA ASP A 79 14.23 -0.66 16.05
C ASP A 79 14.05 0.53 17.00
N PHE A 80 12.90 0.63 17.66
CA PHE A 80 12.52 1.76 18.50
C PHE A 80 12.16 1.31 19.92
N THR A 81 12.40 2.18 20.91
CA THR A 81 12.15 1.91 22.34
C THR A 81 10.72 1.49 22.61
N ILE A 82 9.75 2.16 21.94
CA ILE A 82 8.32 1.84 22.06
C ILE A 82 7.95 0.45 21.52
N ASN A 83 8.79 -0.17 20.72
CA ASN A 83 8.66 -1.53 20.19
C ASN A 83 9.55 -2.54 20.94
N ALA A 84 10.33 -2.08 21.91
CA ALA A 84 11.24 -2.89 22.74
C ALA A 84 10.68 -3.13 24.14
N LEU A 85 9.35 -3.25 24.23
CA LEU A 85 8.61 -3.60 25.42
C LEU A 85 8.19 -5.07 25.35
N ALA A 86 8.16 -5.74 26.50
CA ALA A 86 7.60 -7.07 26.61
C ALA A 86 6.64 -7.14 27.81
N LEU A 87 5.69 -8.07 27.76
CA LEU A 87 4.79 -8.37 28.86
C LEU A 87 5.16 -9.77 29.37
N ASP A 88 5.40 -9.89 30.66
CA ASP A 88 5.67 -11.19 31.30
C ASP A 88 4.38 -11.98 31.55
N GLU A 89 4.52 -13.22 32.02
CA GLU A 89 3.40 -14.11 32.36
C GLU A 89 2.53 -13.63 33.54
N ASN A 90 3.01 -12.65 34.32
CA ASN A 90 2.28 -12.03 35.42
C ASN A 90 1.56 -10.73 35.00
N GLY A 91 1.70 -10.35 33.75
CA GLY A 91 1.14 -9.11 33.20
C GLY A 91 1.98 -7.86 33.58
N GLN A 92 3.25 -8.03 33.96
CA GLN A 92 4.16 -6.92 34.23
C GLN A 92 4.89 -6.53 32.93
N VAL A 93 4.99 -5.22 32.68
CA VAL A 93 5.74 -4.71 31.54
C VAL A 93 7.23 -4.71 31.84
N ILE A 94 8.00 -5.36 31.00
CA ILE A 94 9.46 -5.33 30.99
C ILE A 94 9.89 -4.22 30.03
N ASP A 95 10.46 -3.17 30.57
CA ASP A 95 10.97 -2.01 29.83
C ASP A 95 12.44 -1.78 30.19
N LEU A 96 13.34 -2.15 29.28
CA LEU A 96 14.78 -2.01 29.45
C LEU A 96 15.36 -0.75 28.81
N PHE A 97 14.58 -0.07 27.99
CA PHE A 97 15.04 1.04 27.14
C PHE A 97 14.20 2.30 27.27
N GLN A 98 13.41 2.43 28.34
CA GLN A 98 12.55 3.59 28.63
C GLN A 98 11.44 3.81 27.57
N GLY A 99 10.96 2.71 26.99
CA GLY A 99 9.90 2.75 25.97
C GLY A 99 8.56 3.25 26.50
N LEU A 100 8.23 3.04 27.79
CA LEU A 100 7.03 3.58 28.41
C LEU A 100 7.10 5.10 28.55
N ASP A 101 8.24 5.64 28.96
CA ASP A 101 8.45 7.09 29.04
C ASP A 101 8.36 7.72 27.65
N ASP A 102 8.94 7.08 26.63
CA ASP A 102 8.85 7.56 25.25
C ASP A 102 7.42 7.46 24.69
N LEU A 103 6.64 6.44 25.06
CA LEU A 103 5.21 6.35 24.75
C LEU A 103 4.40 7.48 25.38
N ASP A 104 4.63 7.79 26.65
CA ASP A 104 3.93 8.84 27.39
C ASP A 104 4.28 10.23 26.82
N ASN A 105 5.55 10.42 26.44
CA ASN A 105 6.04 11.66 25.81
C ASN A 105 5.76 11.73 24.30
N ARG A 106 5.16 10.71 23.70
CA ARG A 106 4.94 10.60 22.25
C ARG A 106 6.21 10.78 21.45
N LEU A 107 7.26 10.12 21.87
CA LEU A 107 8.60 10.22 21.31
C LEU A 107 8.99 8.93 20.60
N LEU A 108 9.56 9.05 19.40
CA LEU A 108 10.09 7.94 18.62
C LEU A 108 11.61 7.97 18.69
N ARG A 109 12.18 7.09 19.51
CA ARG A 109 13.62 6.97 19.80
C ARG A 109 14.12 5.60 19.38
N ALA A 110 15.27 5.54 18.69
CA ALA A 110 15.94 4.28 18.39
C ALA A 110 16.47 3.60 19.67
N VAL A 111 16.47 2.26 19.69
CA VAL A 111 17.06 1.49 20.78
C VAL A 111 18.58 1.62 20.75
N GLY A 112 19.20 2.05 21.85
CA GLY A 112 20.65 2.20 21.96
C GLY A 112 21.20 3.30 21.04
N THR A 113 22.23 2.99 20.25
CA THR A 113 22.85 3.96 19.33
C THR A 113 22.11 3.95 17.99
N ALA A 114 21.40 5.02 17.66
CA ALA A 114 20.58 5.11 16.44
C ALA A 114 21.34 4.78 15.14
N THR A 115 22.58 5.29 15.01
CA THR A 115 23.43 5.03 13.85
C THR A 115 23.75 3.54 13.70
N GLU A 116 23.99 2.81 14.80
CA GLU A 116 24.19 1.36 14.77
C GLU A 116 22.95 0.65 14.27
N ARG A 117 21.77 0.99 14.81
CA ARG A 117 20.47 0.41 14.41
C ARG A 117 20.19 0.58 12.92
N PHE A 118 20.49 1.74 12.34
CA PHE A 118 20.26 2.00 10.92
C PHE A 118 21.33 1.37 10.02
N ASN A 119 22.56 1.18 10.51
CA ASN A 119 23.57 0.41 9.80
C ASN A 119 23.29 -1.11 9.79
N GLU A 120 22.59 -1.64 10.78
CA GLU A 120 22.15 -3.05 10.78
C GLU A 120 21.05 -3.28 9.75
N ASP A 121 19.95 -2.56 9.80
CA ASP A 121 18.87 -2.62 8.81
C ASP A 121 18.39 -1.20 8.48
N ALA A 122 18.83 -0.69 7.33
CA ALA A 122 18.48 0.65 6.89
C ALA A 122 16.97 0.84 6.65
N LEU A 123 16.18 -0.25 6.50
CA LEU A 123 14.71 -0.13 6.41
C LEU A 123 14.11 0.50 7.67
N ARG A 124 14.79 0.39 8.82
CA ARG A 124 14.35 1.05 10.06
C ARG A 124 14.19 2.56 9.91
N ILE A 125 14.91 3.19 8.98
CA ILE A 125 14.74 4.61 8.61
C ILE A 125 13.33 4.84 8.06
N MET A 126 12.90 4.06 7.07
CA MET A 126 11.54 4.15 6.51
C MET A 126 10.48 3.82 7.55
N ARG A 127 10.75 2.83 8.42
CA ARG A 127 9.86 2.49 9.55
C ARG A 127 9.69 3.66 10.52
N GLY A 128 10.75 4.44 10.77
CA GLY A 128 10.69 5.63 11.61
C GLY A 128 9.69 6.66 11.07
N PHE A 129 9.79 7.02 9.81
CA PHE A 129 8.83 7.92 9.16
C PHE A 129 7.40 7.36 9.15
N ARG A 130 7.24 6.07 8.89
CA ARG A 130 5.93 5.40 8.96
C ARG A 130 5.33 5.41 10.37
N PHE A 131 6.12 5.12 11.40
CA PHE A 131 5.63 5.17 12.78
C PHE A 131 5.24 6.60 13.20
N GLN A 132 6.02 7.60 12.78
CA GLN A 132 5.65 8.99 12.98
C GLN A 132 4.28 9.31 12.34
N ALA A 133 4.08 8.87 11.09
CA ALA A 133 2.82 9.03 10.37
C ALA A 133 1.65 8.24 11.02
N ALA A 134 1.93 7.10 11.62
CA ALA A 134 0.89 6.24 12.23
C ALA A 134 0.51 6.66 13.64
N LEU A 135 1.45 7.22 14.43
CA LEU A 135 1.29 7.44 15.87
C LEU A 135 1.15 8.91 16.26
N ASP A 136 1.46 9.84 15.37
CA ASP A 136 1.61 11.28 15.65
C ASP A 136 2.71 11.56 16.70
N PHE A 137 3.79 10.80 16.67
CA PHE A 137 4.91 10.97 17.58
C PHE A 137 5.95 11.91 16.99
N GLU A 138 6.77 12.54 17.84
CA GLU A 138 7.94 13.29 17.41
C GLU A 138 9.15 12.34 17.30
N LEU A 139 9.98 12.56 16.27
CA LEU A 139 11.27 11.88 16.17
C LEU A 139 12.25 12.53 17.15
N GLU A 140 12.88 11.72 17.99
CA GLU A 140 13.95 12.19 18.88
C GLU A 140 15.11 12.73 18.05
N GLN A 141 15.75 13.82 18.54
CA GLN A 141 16.71 14.60 17.77
C GLN A 141 17.89 13.78 17.24
N ASP A 142 18.53 12.97 18.08
CA ASP A 142 19.68 12.15 17.68
C ASP A 142 19.26 11.02 16.75
N THR A 143 18.05 10.46 16.97
CA THR A 143 17.43 9.46 16.08
C THR A 143 17.19 10.04 14.70
N PHE A 144 16.59 11.25 14.60
CA PHE A 144 16.36 11.91 13.33
C PHE A 144 17.67 12.29 12.61
N ALA A 145 18.66 12.79 13.36
CA ALA A 145 19.98 13.10 12.81
C ALA A 145 20.66 11.84 12.24
N ALA A 146 20.56 10.71 12.95
CA ALA A 146 21.09 9.43 12.48
C ALA A 146 20.33 8.90 11.25
N MET A 147 18.98 9.05 11.20
CA MET A 147 18.18 8.71 10.02
C MET A 147 18.64 9.48 8.80
N SER A 148 18.85 10.80 8.96
CA SER A 148 19.35 11.66 7.88
C SER A 148 20.77 11.28 7.44
N GLY A 149 21.66 11.04 8.40
CA GLY A 149 23.04 10.66 8.12
C GLY A 149 23.20 9.29 7.46
N CYS A 150 22.28 8.36 7.74
CA CYS A 150 22.27 7.00 7.18
C CYS A 150 21.34 6.84 5.97
N ALA A 151 20.68 7.89 5.49
CA ALA A 151 19.66 7.82 4.45
C ALA A 151 20.16 7.16 3.14
N SER A 152 21.42 7.37 2.76
CA SER A 152 22.01 6.75 1.57
C SER A 152 22.02 5.21 1.60
N LEU A 153 21.93 4.61 2.79
CA LEU A 153 21.84 3.15 2.93
C LEU A 153 20.53 2.57 2.38
N LEU A 154 19.48 3.39 2.21
CA LEU A 154 18.21 2.97 1.59
C LEU A 154 18.40 2.44 0.17
N GLU A 155 19.40 2.91 -0.58
CA GLU A 155 19.73 2.37 -1.92
C GLU A 155 20.09 0.87 -1.90
N LYS A 156 20.49 0.34 -0.73
CA LYS A 156 20.85 -1.06 -0.55
C LYS A 156 19.66 -1.95 -0.17
N ILE A 157 18.52 -1.35 0.16
CA ILE A 157 17.32 -2.08 0.55
C ILE A 157 16.51 -2.45 -0.69
N SER A 158 15.88 -3.63 -0.68
CA SER A 158 15.03 -4.03 -1.78
C SER A 158 13.83 -3.09 -1.93
N VAL A 159 13.50 -2.77 -3.17
CA VAL A 159 12.43 -1.83 -3.50
C VAL A 159 11.09 -2.27 -2.94
N GLU A 160 10.83 -3.58 -2.91
CA GLU A 160 9.60 -4.15 -2.37
C GLU A 160 9.43 -3.85 -0.86
N ARG A 161 10.54 -3.91 -0.08
CA ARG A 161 10.49 -3.55 1.35
C ARG A 161 10.27 -2.05 1.54
N ILE A 162 10.92 -1.23 0.73
CA ILE A 162 10.73 0.24 0.75
C ILE A 162 9.28 0.58 0.37
N PHE A 163 8.75 -0.06 -0.68
CA PHE A 163 7.36 0.14 -1.12
C PHE A 163 6.37 -0.09 0.02
N ILE A 164 6.49 -1.20 0.75
CA ILE A 164 5.58 -1.54 1.85
C ILE A 164 5.58 -0.47 2.95
N GLU A 165 6.75 0.02 3.33
CA GLU A 165 6.85 1.04 4.38
C GLU A 165 6.36 2.42 3.89
N PHE A 166 6.66 2.78 2.64
CA PHE A 166 6.24 4.05 2.05
C PHE A 166 4.73 4.07 1.79
N ASP A 167 4.17 2.98 1.30
CA ASP A 167 2.73 2.81 1.12
C ASP A 167 1.98 2.96 2.45
N LYS A 168 2.42 2.24 3.49
CA LYS A 168 1.87 2.36 4.84
C LYS A 168 2.03 3.76 5.45
N LEU A 169 3.09 4.49 5.10
CA LEU A 169 3.28 5.89 5.51
C LEU A 169 2.20 6.78 4.89
N LEU A 170 1.96 6.64 3.58
CA LEU A 170 0.97 7.44 2.87
C LEU A 170 -0.46 7.18 3.38
N LEU A 171 -0.78 5.93 3.71
CA LEU A 171 -2.10 5.53 4.23
C LEU A 171 -2.30 5.84 5.72
N ALA A 172 -1.27 6.30 6.41
CA ALA A 172 -1.36 6.57 7.83
C ALA A 172 -2.16 7.87 8.12
N PRO A 173 -2.86 7.97 9.27
CA PRO A 173 -3.69 9.14 9.59
C PRO A 173 -2.90 10.46 9.65
N PHE A 174 -1.63 10.41 9.99
CA PHE A 174 -0.74 11.59 10.04
C PHE A 174 0.33 11.54 8.95
N TRP A 175 -0.05 11.08 7.75
CA TRP A 175 0.87 10.87 6.63
C TRP A 175 1.68 12.11 6.27
N ARG A 176 1.10 13.31 6.43
CA ARG A 176 1.79 14.59 6.18
C ARG A 176 3.04 14.74 7.06
N LYS A 177 2.90 14.43 8.35
CA LYS A 177 4.00 14.53 9.31
C LYS A 177 5.14 13.57 8.96
N GLY A 178 4.81 12.33 8.61
CA GLY A 178 5.81 11.35 8.17
C GLY A 178 6.47 11.72 6.84
N LEU A 179 5.70 12.21 5.87
CA LEU A 179 6.24 12.67 4.59
C LEU A 179 7.11 13.92 4.76
N GLU A 180 6.70 14.87 5.59
CA GLU A 180 7.50 16.06 5.90
C GLU A 180 8.87 15.69 6.50
N ALA A 181 8.90 14.75 7.45
CA ALA A 181 10.13 14.26 8.04
C ALA A 181 11.01 13.53 7.01
N LEU A 182 10.42 12.72 6.14
CA LEU A 182 11.10 12.06 5.02
C LEU A 182 11.76 13.09 4.08
N LEU A 183 11.08 14.19 3.76
CA LEU A 183 11.61 15.25 2.91
C LEU A 183 12.74 16.04 3.64
N LYS A 184 12.52 16.43 4.90
CA LYS A 184 13.49 17.16 5.73
C LYS A 184 14.78 16.37 5.96
N SER A 185 14.72 15.06 6.07
CA SER A 185 15.88 14.19 6.23
C SER A 185 16.67 13.96 4.94
N HIS A 186 16.16 14.43 3.80
CA HIS A 186 16.65 14.12 2.45
C HIS A 186 16.64 12.62 2.09
N ALA A 187 15.99 11.75 2.87
CA ALA A 187 15.93 10.33 2.59
C ALA A 187 15.21 10.02 1.26
N ILE A 188 14.32 10.91 0.83
CA ILE A 188 13.62 10.83 -0.46
C ILE A 188 14.58 10.73 -1.66
N GLU A 189 15.80 11.32 -1.56
CA GLU A 189 16.79 11.32 -2.62
C GLU A 189 17.35 9.93 -2.93
N PHE A 190 17.16 8.98 -2.02
CA PHE A 190 17.64 7.61 -2.11
C PHE A 190 16.53 6.59 -2.37
N LEU A 191 15.30 7.07 -2.58
CA LEU A 191 14.17 6.21 -2.95
C LEU A 191 14.07 6.03 -4.47
N PRO A 192 13.52 4.90 -4.95
CA PRO A 192 13.47 4.60 -6.38
C PRO A 192 12.79 5.69 -7.22
N ASP A 193 13.51 6.25 -8.17
CA ASP A 193 13.04 7.27 -9.14
C ASP A 193 12.48 8.56 -8.50
N LEU A 194 12.85 8.87 -7.23
CA LEU A 194 12.40 10.07 -6.51
C LEU A 194 13.49 11.11 -6.27
N LYS A 195 14.69 10.89 -6.76
CA LYS A 195 15.80 11.84 -6.63
C LYS A 195 15.45 13.20 -7.24
N GLY A 196 15.62 14.27 -6.47
CA GLY A 196 15.32 15.65 -6.89
C GLY A 196 13.82 15.96 -6.99
N SER A 197 12.97 15.18 -6.35
CA SER A 197 11.51 15.36 -6.42
C SER A 197 10.89 16.03 -5.19
N SER A 198 11.67 16.41 -4.19
CA SER A 198 11.19 17.00 -2.93
C SER A 198 10.18 18.12 -3.13
N THR A 199 10.54 19.17 -3.92
CA THR A 199 9.64 20.31 -4.19
C THR A 199 8.34 19.91 -4.91
N LYS A 200 8.37 18.85 -5.73
CA LYS A 200 7.15 18.36 -6.39
C LYS A 200 6.26 17.64 -5.40
N LEU A 201 6.83 16.88 -4.47
CA LEU A 201 6.09 16.15 -3.43
C LEU A 201 5.47 17.09 -2.40
N GLU A 202 6.04 18.26 -2.17
CA GLU A 202 5.45 19.30 -1.31
C GLU A 202 4.03 19.69 -1.77
N ARG A 203 3.68 19.50 -3.04
CA ARG A 203 2.32 19.73 -3.54
C ARG A 203 1.27 18.81 -2.90
N LEU A 204 1.66 17.68 -2.35
CA LEU A 204 0.74 16.83 -1.60
C LEU A 204 0.24 17.52 -0.33
N PHE A 205 0.98 18.47 0.21
CA PHE A 205 0.55 19.28 1.37
C PHE A 205 -0.49 20.34 1.02
N GLU A 206 -0.73 20.59 -0.29
CA GLU A 206 -1.79 21.49 -0.77
C GLU A 206 -3.18 20.81 -0.73
N LEU A 207 -3.25 19.48 -0.55
CA LEU A 207 -4.50 18.79 -0.30
C LEU A 207 -5.13 19.24 1.01
N ASP A 208 -6.45 19.14 1.13
CA ASP A 208 -7.18 19.49 2.35
C ASP A 208 -6.53 18.91 3.61
N SER A 209 -6.44 19.71 4.69
CA SER A 209 -5.68 19.35 5.90
C SER A 209 -6.15 18.06 6.56
N ASP A 210 -7.43 17.76 6.49
CA ASP A 210 -8.07 16.62 7.13
C ASP A 210 -8.11 15.39 6.19
N PHE A 211 -7.65 15.56 4.94
CA PHE A 211 -7.68 14.50 3.96
C PHE A 211 -6.71 13.37 4.30
N CYS A 212 -7.23 12.14 4.33
CA CYS A 212 -6.47 10.91 4.41
C CYS A 212 -6.79 10.04 3.18
N PHE A 213 -5.79 9.39 2.66
CA PHE A 213 -5.97 8.47 1.54
C PHE A 213 -6.79 7.25 1.96
N SER A 214 -7.80 6.91 1.17
CA SER A 214 -8.70 5.78 1.42
C SER A 214 -8.14 4.44 0.91
N ALA A 215 -7.20 4.48 -0.04
CA ALA A 215 -6.60 3.30 -0.65
C ALA A 215 -5.17 3.58 -1.15
N SER A 216 -4.36 2.51 -1.26
CA SER A 216 -3.00 2.58 -1.81
C SER A 216 -2.99 3.16 -3.22
N GLU A 217 -3.90 2.71 -4.09
CA GLU A 217 -3.99 3.19 -5.47
C GLU A 217 -4.23 4.69 -5.54
N GLN A 218 -5.09 5.22 -4.65
CA GLN A 218 -5.36 6.65 -4.54
C GLN A 218 -4.13 7.43 -4.10
N ALA A 219 -3.41 6.95 -3.07
CA ALA A 219 -2.21 7.59 -2.56
C ALA A 219 -1.10 7.66 -3.62
N TRP A 220 -0.89 6.56 -4.34
CA TRP A 220 0.09 6.51 -5.43
C TRP A 220 -0.34 7.35 -6.63
N ALA A 221 -1.62 7.41 -6.96
CA ALA A 221 -2.12 8.30 -8.01
C ALA A 221 -1.86 9.77 -7.66
N ALA A 222 -2.14 10.18 -6.42
CA ALA A 222 -1.84 11.54 -5.94
C ALA A 222 -0.34 11.86 -6.03
N LEU A 223 0.52 10.92 -5.62
CA LEU A 223 1.98 11.03 -5.74
C LEU A 223 2.40 11.24 -7.20
N LEU A 224 1.89 10.45 -8.14
CA LEU A 224 2.24 10.54 -9.55
C LEU A 224 1.74 11.83 -10.21
N LEU A 225 0.56 12.31 -9.82
CA LEU A 225 0.02 13.59 -10.24
C LEU A 225 0.91 14.76 -9.73
N ALA A 226 1.31 14.73 -8.46
CA ALA A 226 2.22 15.73 -7.88
C ALA A 226 3.57 15.75 -8.59
N LEU A 227 4.12 14.58 -8.90
CA LEU A 227 5.38 14.39 -9.63
C LEU A 227 5.28 14.73 -11.12
N LYS A 228 4.06 14.80 -11.68
CA LYS A 228 3.77 14.95 -13.13
C LYS A 228 4.39 13.83 -13.97
N ILE A 229 4.27 12.58 -13.47
CA ILE A 229 4.76 11.40 -14.18
C ILE A 229 3.88 11.12 -15.40
N GLN A 230 4.49 11.00 -16.57
CA GLN A 230 3.79 10.70 -17.83
C GLN A 230 3.66 9.18 -18.06
N ASP A 231 4.70 8.41 -17.76
CA ASP A 231 4.70 6.95 -17.91
C ASP A 231 4.52 6.28 -16.55
N VAL A 232 3.24 6.20 -16.13
CA VAL A 232 2.80 5.58 -14.87
C VAL A 232 3.28 4.12 -14.76
N GLN A 233 3.15 3.37 -15.87
CA GLN A 233 3.49 1.94 -15.89
C GLN A 233 4.98 1.71 -15.70
N ARG A 234 5.83 2.54 -16.32
CA ARG A 234 7.28 2.48 -16.13
C ARG A 234 7.66 2.81 -14.69
N PHE A 235 7.11 3.90 -14.13
CA PHE A 235 7.40 4.33 -12.77
C PHE A 235 7.05 3.24 -11.76
N LEU A 236 5.82 2.70 -11.80
CA LEU A 236 5.37 1.67 -10.87
C LEU A 236 6.09 0.32 -11.06
N ARG A 237 6.60 0.04 -12.26
CA ARG A 237 7.47 -1.12 -12.50
C ARG A 237 8.81 -0.99 -11.76
N ILE A 238 9.38 0.23 -11.68
CA ILE A 238 10.59 0.50 -10.88
C ILE A 238 10.29 0.20 -9.40
N TRP A 239 9.11 0.55 -8.91
CA TRP A 239 8.63 0.26 -7.56
C TRP A 239 8.20 -1.20 -7.34
N LYS A 240 8.37 -2.07 -8.33
CA LYS A 240 8.08 -3.52 -8.23
C LYS A 240 6.64 -3.86 -7.86
N THR A 241 5.70 -2.99 -8.20
CA THR A 241 4.27 -3.23 -7.95
C THR A 241 3.70 -4.30 -8.88
N SER A 242 2.53 -4.85 -8.53
CA SER A 242 1.80 -5.75 -9.42
C SER A 242 1.24 -5.01 -10.65
N ARG A 243 1.01 -5.75 -11.73
CA ARG A 243 0.40 -5.18 -12.94
C ARG A 243 -1.01 -4.63 -12.68
N GLU A 244 -1.75 -5.32 -11.83
CA GLU A 244 -3.11 -4.90 -11.46
C GLU A 244 -3.09 -3.58 -10.69
N PHE A 245 -2.24 -3.47 -9.68
CA PHE A 245 -2.04 -2.22 -8.94
C PHE A 245 -1.65 -1.07 -9.87
N ALA A 246 -0.67 -1.28 -10.75
CA ALA A 246 -0.21 -0.26 -11.68
C ALA A 246 -1.31 0.18 -12.67
N LYS A 247 -2.18 -0.73 -13.09
CA LYS A 247 -3.34 -0.45 -13.94
C LYS A 247 -4.36 0.41 -13.19
N ARG A 248 -4.71 0.05 -11.96
CA ARG A 248 -5.69 0.79 -11.15
C ARG A 248 -5.20 2.20 -10.82
N VAL A 249 -3.91 2.36 -10.46
CA VAL A 249 -3.30 3.69 -10.26
C VAL A 249 -3.36 4.52 -11.54
N ALA A 250 -3.02 3.93 -12.70
CA ALA A 250 -3.07 4.62 -13.99
C ALA A 250 -4.51 5.09 -14.31
N TYR A 251 -5.51 4.29 -14.00
CA TYR A 251 -6.90 4.66 -14.18
C TYR A 251 -7.30 5.86 -13.32
N ILE A 252 -6.91 5.92 -12.04
CA ILE A 252 -7.20 7.08 -11.19
C ILE A 252 -6.53 8.34 -11.77
N VAL A 253 -5.26 8.27 -12.22
CA VAL A 253 -4.56 9.39 -12.86
C VAL A 253 -5.29 9.84 -14.11
N GLU A 254 -5.75 8.91 -14.95
CA GLU A 254 -6.50 9.18 -16.17
C GLU A 254 -7.86 9.83 -15.87
N ILE A 255 -8.62 9.29 -14.90
CA ILE A 255 -9.91 9.84 -14.48
C ILE A 255 -9.75 11.28 -13.97
N VAL A 256 -8.77 11.55 -13.10
CA VAL A 256 -8.49 12.90 -12.62
C VAL A 256 -8.18 13.83 -13.80
N THR A 257 -7.43 13.36 -14.80
CA THR A 257 -7.09 14.14 -15.99
C THR A 257 -8.32 14.43 -16.87
N ILE A 258 -9.16 13.41 -17.11
CA ILE A 258 -10.44 13.56 -17.83
C ILE A 258 -11.32 14.62 -17.15
N ARG A 259 -11.38 14.58 -15.82
CA ARG A 259 -12.19 15.51 -15.01
C ARG A 259 -11.68 16.96 -15.00
N LEU A 260 -10.46 17.21 -15.46
CA LEU A 260 -10.00 18.59 -15.71
C LEU A 260 -10.63 19.19 -16.98
N GLU A 261 -11.06 18.37 -17.93
CA GLU A 261 -11.55 18.78 -19.23
C GLU A 261 -13.08 18.69 -19.36
N ARG A 262 -13.69 17.68 -18.75
CA ARG A 262 -15.12 17.40 -18.86
C ARG A 262 -15.68 16.62 -17.67
N ASP A 263 -17.00 16.57 -17.59
CA ASP A 263 -17.71 15.69 -16.69
C ASP A 263 -17.65 14.22 -17.14
N LEU A 264 -17.83 13.30 -16.18
CA LEU A 264 -17.92 11.87 -16.45
C LEU A 264 -19.19 11.55 -17.23
N THR A 265 -19.12 10.53 -18.05
CA THR A 265 -20.21 9.98 -18.87
C THR A 265 -20.52 8.55 -18.45
N LYS A 266 -21.59 7.97 -18.98
CA LYS A 266 -21.90 6.54 -18.82
C LYS A 266 -20.76 5.63 -19.27
N ARG A 267 -20.04 6.02 -20.35
CA ARG A 267 -18.88 5.25 -20.82
C ARG A 267 -17.75 5.23 -19.81
N ASP A 268 -17.50 6.34 -19.14
CA ASP A 268 -16.47 6.38 -18.11
C ASP A 268 -16.86 5.46 -16.92
N CYS A 269 -18.14 5.44 -16.50
CA CYS A 269 -18.63 4.53 -15.49
C CYS A 269 -18.59 3.04 -15.93
N TYR A 270 -18.67 2.79 -17.23
CA TYR A 270 -18.55 1.45 -17.79
C TYR A 270 -17.09 0.98 -17.96
N ASP A 271 -16.20 1.90 -18.38
CA ASP A 271 -14.80 1.57 -18.65
C ASP A 271 -13.92 1.53 -17.38
N TYR A 272 -14.36 2.17 -16.28
CA TYR A 272 -13.65 2.19 -15.00
C TYR A 272 -14.54 1.69 -13.86
N ASP A 273 -13.94 0.95 -12.93
CA ASP A 273 -14.62 0.52 -11.70
C ASP A 273 -15.11 1.74 -10.90
N ILE A 274 -16.31 1.67 -10.37
CA ILE A 274 -16.95 2.76 -9.62
C ILE A 274 -16.09 3.24 -8.42
N ASP A 275 -15.38 2.34 -7.74
CA ASP A 275 -14.50 2.68 -6.63
C ASP A 275 -13.32 3.55 -7.08
N LEU A 276 -12.78 3.38 -8.29
CA LEU A 276 -11.73 4.23 -8.83
C LEU A 276 -12.24 5.63 -9.22
N LEU A 277 -13.46 5.70 -9.75
CA LEU A 277 -14.11 6.98 -10.03
C LEU A 277 -14.34 7.78 -8.76
N LEU A 278 -14.80 7.12 -7.68
CA LEU A 278 -15.00 7.76 -6.38
C LEU A 278 -13.66 8.20 -5.75
N GLN A 279 -12.64 7.37 -5.79
CA GLN A 279 -11.29 7.72 -5.31
C GLN A 279 -10.71 8.93 -6.07
N ALA A 280 -10.93 9.02 -7.37
CA ALA A 280 -10.49 10.18 -8.16
C ALA A 280 -11.25 11.46 -7.75
N GLU A 281 -12.55 11.37 -7.51
CA GLU A 281 -13.33 12.53 -7.02
C GLU A 281 -12.96 12.93 -5.59
N GLU A 282 -12.63 11.99 -4.70
CA GLU A 282 -12.08 12.29 -3.37
C GLU A 282 -10.79 13.11 -3.48
N LEU A 283 -9.87 12.74 -4.39
CA LEU A 283 -8.66 13.51 -4.65
C LEU A 283 -8.96 14.92 -5.16
N ARG A 284 -9.95 15.06 -6.06
CA ARG A 284 -10.39 16.36 -6.58
C ARG A 284 -11.01 17.21 -5.48
N GLN A 285 -11.82 16.62 -4.62
CA GLN A 285 -12.38 17.29 -3.45
C GLN A 285 -11.28 17.80 -2.52
N ALA A 286 -10.28 16.95 -2.25
CA ALA A 286 -9.13 17.31 -1.43
C ALA A 286 -8.28 18.45 -2.04
N GLN A 287 -8.34 18.65 -3.36
CA GLN A 287 -7.75 19.78 -4.09
C GLN A 287 -8.63 21.05 -4.06
N GLY A 288 -9.77 21.03 -3.36
CA GLY A 288 -10.71 22.14 -3.30
C GLY A 288 -11.58 22.30 -4.56
N LEU A 289 -11.65 21.29 -5.42
CA LEU A 289 -12.47 21.31 -6.62
C LEU A 289 -13.91 20.87 -6.32
N THR A 290 -14.84 21.36 -7.12
CA THR A 290 -16.26 20.95 -7.01
C THR A 290 -16.41 19.52 -7.49
N VAL A 291 -17.09 18.67 -6.68
CA VAL A 291 -17.37 17.27 -6.95
C VAL A 291 -18.84 16.95 -6.73
N ASP A 292 -19.35 15.91 -7.41
CA ASP A 292 -20.71 15.40 -7.21
C ASP A 292 -20.67 13.86 -7.22
N PHE A 293 -20.48 13.27 -6.06
CA PHE A 293 -20.48 11.82 -5.88
C PHE A 293 -21.81 11.19 -6.26
N SER A 294 -22.93 11.89 -6.00
CA SER A 294 -24.27 11.38 -6.31
C SER A 294 -24.49 11.29 -7.82
N ALA A 295 -23.96 12.25 -8.59
CA ALA A 295 -24.04 12.20 -10.05
C ALA A 295 -23.32 10.97 -10.61
N ILE A 296 -22.13 10.62 -10.08
CA ILE A 296 -21.37 9.44 -10.51
C ILE A 296 -22.12 8.15 -10.16
N GLN A 297 -22.63 8.05 -8.93
CA GLN A 297 -23.42 6.88 -8.49
C GLN A 297 -24.70 6.72 -9.33
N ASN A 298 -25.36 7.82 -9.70
CA ASN A 298 -26.54 7.79 -10.54
C ASN A 298 -26.20 7.39 -11.98
N LEU A 299 -25.08 7.84 -12.53
CA LEU A 299 -24.61 7.42 -13.86
C LEU A 299 -24.33 5.92 -13.87
N ASP A 300 -23.60 5.40 -12.89
CA ASP A 300 -23.29 3.98 -12.74
C ASP A 300 -24.57 3.15 -12.60
N ALA A 301 -25.46 3.51 -11.69
CA ALA A 301 -26.76 2.83 -11.50
C ALA A 301 -27.66 2.88 -12.73
N SER A 302 -27.45 3.81 -13.65
CA SER A 302 -28.21 3.95 -14.90
C SER A 302 -27.66 3.13 -16.07
N LEU A 303 -26.55 2.41 -15.88
CA LEU A 303 -25.97 1.54 -16.88
C LEU A 303 -26.90 0.35 -17.18
N THR A 304 -27.08 0.06 -18.45
CA THR A 304 -27.85 -1.11 -18.91
C THR A 304 -27.02 -2.39 -18.78
N ILE A 305 -25.73 -2.28 -18.94
CA ILE A 305 -24.75 -3.36 -18.77
C ILE A 305 -23.52 -2.81 -18.04
N HIS A 306 -22.90 -3.63 -17.20
CA HIS A 306 -21.65 -3.32 -16.48
C HIS A 306 -20.44 -4.11 -17.01
N ASP A 307 -20.70 -5.16 -17.81
CA ASP A 307 -19.66 -5.96 -18.48
C ASP A 307 -20.17 -6.38 -19.86
N LYS A 308 -19.25 -6.55 -20.82
CA LYS A 308 -19.54 -7.04 -22.16
C LYS A 308 -20.19 -8.42 -22.18
N GLN A 309 -20.06 -9.22 -21.13
CA GLN A 309 -20.71 -10.54 -21.03
C GLN A 309 -22.22 -10.43 -20.79
N GLU A 310 -22.70 -9.29 -20.32
CA GLU A 310 -24.12 -8.99 -20.12
C GLU A 310 -24.83 -8.63 -21.43
N MET A 311 -24.07 -8.42 -22.52
CA MET A 311 -24.67 -8.25 -23.84
C MET A 311 -25.40 -9.53 -24.28
N VAL A 312 -26.63 -9.38 -24.77
CA VAL A 312 -27.43 -10.53 -25.29
C VAL A 312 -26.86 -11.13 -26.56
N VAL A 313 -25.88 -10.48 -27.19
CA VAL A 313 -25.19 -10.96 -28.40
C VAL A 313 -23.70 -11.11 -28.15
N ASN A 314 -23.08 -12.04 -28.87
CA ASN A 314 -21.65 -12.25 -28.88
C ASN A 314 -21.11 -12.47 -30.31
N GLY A 315 -19.79 -12.51 -30.46
CA GLY A 315 -19.16 -12.66 -31.76
C GLY A 315 -19.61 -13.91 -32.53
N GLY A 316 -19.83 -15.04 -31.84
CA GLY A 316 -20.30 -16.28 -32.46
C GLY A 316 -21.70 -16.17 -33.05
N MET A 317 -22.60 -15.41 -32.38
CA MET A 317 -23.93 -15.12 -32.90
C MET A 317 -23.87 -14.23 -34.15
N LEU A 318 -23.06 -13.17 -34.11
CA LEU A 318 -22.91 -12.26 -35.23
C LEU A 318 -22.30 -12.95 -36.47
N MET A 319 -21.35 -13.86 -36.27
CA MET A 319 -20.80 -14.67 -37.37
C MET A 319 -21.87 -15.55 -38.01
N ARG A 320 -22.70 -16.22 -37.23
CA ARG A 320 -23.76 -17.13 -37.75
C ARG A 320 -24.88 -16.38 -38.45
N GLU A 321 -25.37 -15.30 -37.85
CA GLU A 321 -26.57 -14.62 -38.33
C GLU A 321 -26.29 -13.60 -39.47
N PHE A 322 -25.09 -13.00 -39.44
CA PHE A 322 -24.74 -11.94 -40.38
C PHE A 322 -23.55 -12.27 -41.26
N GLY A 323 -22.91 -13.44 -41.13
CA GLY A 323 -21.77 -13.85 -41.94
C GLY A 323 -20.50 -13.03 -41.72
N PHE A 324 -20.34 -12.44 -40.52
CA PHE A 324 -19.07 -11.78 -40.19
C PHE A 324 -17.94 -12.78 -40.03
N GLU A 325 -16.77 -12.42 -40.55
CA GLU A 325 -15.55 -13.20 -40.36
C GLU A 325 -14.85 -12.85 -39.02
N PRO A 326 -14.19 -13.84 -38.35
CA PRO A 326 -13.36 -13.56 -37.18
C PRO A 326 -12.27 -12.54 -37.54
N GLY A 327 -12.12 -11.48 -36.70
CA GLY A 327 -11.08 -10.50 -36.95
C GLY A 327 -11.37 -9.12 -36.35
N PRO A 328 -10.49 -8.15 -36.60
CA PRO A 328 -10.59 -6.80 -36.05
C PRO A 328 -11.93 -6.11 -36.31
N LYS A 329 -12.51 -6.33 -37.49
CA LYS A 329 -13.80 -5.74 -37.89
C LYS A 329 -14.95 -6.20 -37.02
N LEU A 330 -15.00 -7.50 -36.71
CA LEU A 330 -16.00 -8.05 -35.77
C LEU A 330 -15.83 -7.46 -34.37
N GLY A 331 -14.57 -7.31 -33.91
CA GLY A 331 -14.27 -6.67 -32.63
C GLY A 331 -14.73 -5.20 -32.57
N GLN A 332 -14.55 -4.45 -33.66
CA GLN A 332 -15.03 -3.06 -33.76
C GLN A 332 -16.56 -2.97 -33.66
N ILE A 333 -17.27 -3.85 -34.38
CA ILE A 333 -18.73 -3.88 -34.37
C ILE A 333 -19.23 -4.23 -32.96
N LEU A 334 -18.64 -5.23 -32.30
CA LEU A 334 -19.00 -5.57 -30.93
C LEU A 334 -18.79 -4.41 -29.96
N LYS A 335 -17.67 -3.70 -30.09
CA LYS A 335 -17.37 -2.52 -29.25
C LYS A 335 -18.33 -1.35 -29.55
N GLU A 336 -18.75 -1.19 -30.79
CA GLU A 336 -19.73 -0.18 -31.20
C GLU A 336 -21.12 -0.48 -30.61
N LEU A 337 -21.55 -1.75 -30.66
CA LEU A 337 -22.79 -2.21 -30.03
C LEU A 337 -22.76 -2.04 -28.51
N GLU A 338 -21.66 -2.44 -27.89
CA GLU A 338 -21.40 -2.31 -26.46
C GLU A 338 -21.60 -0.85 -26.01
N TYR A 339 -20.93 0.10 -26.64
CA TYR A 339 -21.09 1.51 -26.30
C TYR A 339 -22.45 2.11 -26.64
N ALA A 340 -23.09 1.65 -27.72
CA ALA A 340 -24.45 2.09 -28.04
C ALA A 340 -25.46 1.65 -26.96
N ILE A 341 -25.25 0.48 -26.36
CA ILE A 341 -26.06 -0.03 -25.25
C ILE A 341 -25.76 0.77 -23.98
N VAL A 342 -24.50 0.98 -23.66
CA VAL A 342 -24.05 1.76 -22.50
C VAL A 342 -24.63 3.18 -22.52
N ASP A 343 -24.57 3.84 -23.68
CA ASP A 343 -25.13 5.20 -23.87
C ASP A 343 -26.66 5.24 -23.78
N GLY A 344 -27.32 4.08 -23.83
CA GLY A 344 -28.77 3.98 -23.87
C GLY A 344 -29.39 4.25 -25.25
N HIS A 345 -28.58 4.30 -26.30
CA HIS A 345 -29.05 4.50 -27.68
C HIS A 345 -29.57 3.21 -28.30
N LEU A 346 -29.17 2.05 -27.78
CA LEU A 346 -29.54 0.73 -28.27
C LEU A 346 -30.01 -0.13 -27.09
N PRO A 347 -31.28 -0.64 -27.11
CA PRO A 347 -31.72 -1.58 -26.10
C PRO A 347 -30.93 -2.91 -26.18
N ASN A 348 -30.58 -3.48 -25.02
CA ASN A 348 -29.87 -4.76 -24.95
C ASN A 348 -30.85 -5.94 -25.19
N ASN A 349 -31.39 -6.04 -26.39
CA ASN A 349 -32.19 -7.17 -26.82
C ASN A 349 -31.88 -7.56 -28.29
N LEU A 350 -32.17 -8.81 -28.66
CA LEU A 350 -31.78 -9.36 -29.95
C LEU A 350 -32.40 -8.61 -31.15
N GLU A 351 -33.70 -8.24 -31.04
CA GLU A 351 -34.41 -7.59 -32.11
C GLU A 351 -33.83 -6.21 -32.46
N ALA A 352 -33.64 -5.39 -31.41
CA ALA A 352 -33.08 -4.06 -31.60
C ALA A 352 -31.63 -4.11 -32.16
N ILE A 353 -30.80 -5.01 -31.62
CA ILE A 353 -29.40 -5.15 -32.03
C ILE A 353 -29.34 -5.66 -33.50
N TYR A 354 -30.16 -6.64 -33.85
CA TYR A 354 -30.19 -7.17 -35.22
C TYR A 354 -30.69 -6.14 -36.22
N THR A 355 -31.67 -5.33 -35.86
CA THR A 355 -32.13 -4.21 -36.67
C THR A 355 -31.03 -3.19 -36.87
N TYR A 356 -30.37 -2.77 -35.80
CA TYR A 356 -29.26 -1.82 -35.87
C TYR A 356 -28.12 -2.29 -36.79
N ILE A 357 -27.77 -3.58 -36.75
CA ILE A 357 -26.73 -4.16 -37.61
C ILE A 357 -27.18 -4.17 -39.09
N LYS A 358 -28.46 -4.46 -39.35
CA LYS A 358 -29.00 -4.49 -40.73
C LYS A 358 -29.00 -3.10 -41.38
N GLU A 359 -29.27 -2.06 -40.61
CA GLU A 359 -29.29 -0.67 -41.09
C GLU A 359 -27.89 -0.11 -41.39
N LYS A 360 -26.86 -0.67 -40.76
CA LYS A 360 -25.45 -0.27 -40.93
C LYS A 360 -24.67 -1.09 -41.96
N LYS A 361 -25.24 -2.19 -42.47
CA LYS A 361 -24.59 -3.11 -43.40
C LYS A 361 -24.91 -2.70 -44.85
#